data_c841428bc116dbe46573a3364b75ad18
#
_entry.id   c841428bc116dbe46573a3364b75ad18
#
_cell.length_a   1.000
_cell.length_b   1.000
_cell.length_c   1.000
_cell.angle_alpha   90.00
_cell.angle_beta   90.00
_cell.angle_gamma   90.00
#
_symmetry.space_group_name_H-M   'P 1'
#
loop_
_entity.id
_entity.type
_entity.pdbx_description
1 polymer ?
#
loop_
_entity_poly.entity_id
_entity_poly.type
_entity_poly.pdbx_seq_one_letter_code
_entity_poly.pdbx_strand_id
1 'polypeptide(L)'
;VNSITLSDGSNGGVASNYSISSGQTTTANITAKALTVSGITASNKTYDGNTVVTLDLTGTSYSGLVSGDDVSISASGSFDNKNVGTGKTVNISSSYSGSDVGNYSITDQATTTANITASVSGITVRGITASNKTYDGNNSATLDTSNVSYSGLVEGDDVTGSFSGTFSNANVGSNKTVNISSSYSCLLYTSDAADDIPR
;
A
#
# COMPACT_ATOMS: atom_id res chain seq x y z
N VAL A 1 4.04 24.30 -47.45
CA VAL A 1 3.72 25.59 -48.09
C VAL A 1 2.65 25.34 -49.11
N ASN A 2 1.42 25.74 -48.83
CA ASN A 2 0.25 25.46 -49.68
C ASN A 2 0.19 26.36 -50.92
N SER A 3 0.85 27.48 -50.93
CA SER A 3 0.97 28.35 -52.09
C SER A 3 2.24 29.22 -52.01
N ILE A 4 2.86 29.39 -53.14
CA ILE A 4 3.94 30.35 -53.37
C ILE A 4 3.49 31.26 -54.47
N THR A 5 3.48 32.58 -54.27
CA THR A 5 3.15 33.57 -55.28
C THR A 5 4.41 34.34 -55.66
N LEU A 6 4.65 34.48 -56.95
CA LEU A 6 5.64 35.40 -57.48
C LEU A 6 5.00 36.76 -57.75
N SER A 7 5.71 37.79 -57.42
CA SER A 7 5.39 39.15 -57.83
C SER A 7 6.53 39.72 -58.68
N ASP A 8 6.21 40.67 -59.54
CA ASP A 8 7.19 41.34 -60.38
C ASP A 8 8.26 42.03 -59.55
N GLY A 9 9.52 41.89 -59.94
CA GLY A 9 10.66 42.51 -59.28
C GLY A 9 10.83 43.98 -59.70
N SER A 10 11.39 44.80 -58.80
CA SER A 10 11.64 46.22 -59.01
C SER A 10 12.65 46.53 -60.13
N ASN A 11 13.43 45.53 -60.54
CA ASN A 11 14.46 45.69 -61.60
C ASN A 11 14.05 45.08 -62.94
N GLY A 12 12.76 45.09 -63.26
CA GLY A 12 12.23 44.64 -64.56
C GLY A 12 12.06 43.12 -64.68
N GLY A 13 12.18 42.35 -63.58
CA GLY A 13 11.83 40.95 -63.55
C GLY A 13 10.32 40.78 -63.57
N VAL A 14 9.78 40.05 -64.53
CA VAL A 14 8.35 39.79 -64.72
C VAL A 14 8.05 38.39 -64.19
N ALA A 15 7.14 38.27 -63.20
CA ALA A 15 6.78 37.01 -62.57
C ALA A 15 6.24 35.95 -63.54
N SER A 16 5.56 36.37 -64.60
CA SER A 16 5.03 35.47 -65.65
C SER A 16 6.08 34.76 -66.51
N ASN A 17 7.34 35.21 -66.42
CA ASN A 17 8.47 34.56 -67.13
C ASN A 17 9.01 33.34 -66.38
N TYR A 18 8.51 33.06 -65.18
CA TYR A 18 8.98 32.01 -64.32
C TYR A 18 7.84 31.10 -63.88
N SER A 19 8.13 29.82 -63.78
CA SER A 19 7.25 28.87 -63.13
C SER A 19 7.89 28.37 -61.80
N ILE A 20 7.08 28.35 -60.75
CA ILE A 20 7.50 27.80 -59.48
C ILE A 20 6.91 26.40 -59.32
N SER A 21 7.74 25.41 -59.01
CA SER A 21 7.27 24.12 -58.59
C SER A 21 6.58 24.23 -57.22
N SER A 22 5.27 23.97 -57.18
CA SER A 22 4.50 23.84 -55.96
C SER A 22 4.66 22.47 -55.36
N GLY A 23 4.31 22.31 -54.09
CA GLY A 23 4.29 20.98 -53.44
C GLY A 23 5.59 20.60 -52.75
N GLN A 24 6.49 21.57 -52.45
CA GLN A 24 7.65 21.29 -51.57
C GLN A 24 7.17 20.87 -50.19
N THR A 25 7.55 19.69 -49.75
CA THR A 25 7.25 19.12 -48.42
C THR A 25 8.53 18.89 -47.66
N THR A 26 8.48 19.02 -46.38
CA THR A 26 9.53 18.60 -45.45
C THR A 26 8.88 17.86 -44.29
N THR A 27 9.68 17.10 -43.57
CA THR A 27 9.22 16.35 -42.38
C THR A 27 9.86 16.93 -41.13
N ALA A 28 9.10 16.89 -40.05
CA ALA A 28 9.57 17.22 -38.72
C ALA A 28 8.90 16.30 -37.71
N ASN A 29 9.50 16.13 -36.55
CA ASN A 29 8.99 15.30 -35.47
C ASN A 29 8.25 16.17 -34.44
N ILE A 30 7.16 15.62 -33.89
CA ILE A 30 6.53 16.11 -32.67
C ILE A 30 6.86 15.08 -31.60
N THR A 31 7.54 15.49 -30.53
CA THR A 31 7.92 14.63 -29.43
C THR A 31 6.95 14.77 -28.26
N ALA A 32 6.77 13.68 -27.50
CA ALA A 32 5.90 13.67 -26.34
C ALA A 32 6.33 14.72 -25.31
N LYS A 33 5.34 15.40 -24.72
CA LYS A 33 5.54 16.41 -23.69
C LYS A 33 5.65 15.72 -22.33
N ALA A 34 6.56 16.21 -21.46
CA ALA A 34 6.65 15.71 -20.10
C ALA A 34 5.41 16.10 -19.28
N LEU A 35 4.85 15.10 -18.57
CA LEU A 35 3.73 15.24 -17.65
C LEU A 35 4.11 14.61 -16.31
N THR A 36 4.09 15.38 -15.22
CA THR A 36 4.37 14.87 -13.87
C THR A 36 3.07 14.80 -13.08
N VAL A 37 2.81 13.64 -12.49
CA VAL A 37 1.63 13.39 -11.66
C VAL A 37 2.04 13.37 -10.19
N SER A 38 1.27 14.07 -9.35
CA SER A 38 1.50 14.20 -7.90
C SER A 38 0.19 14.46 -7.16
N GLY A 39 0.25 14.48 -5.81
CA GLY A 39 -0.91 14.81 -4.98
C GLY A 39 -1.79 13.61 -4.62
N ILE A 40 -1.38 12.38 -4.97
CA ILE A 40 -2.08 11.16 -4.56
C ILE A 40 -1.78 10.89 -3.10
N THR A 41 -2.83 10.72 -2.29
CA THR A 41 -2.71 10.39 -0.87
C THR A 41 -3.32 9.04 -0.56
N ALA A 42 -2.97 8.46 0.59
CA ALA A 42 -3.50 7.18 1.05
C ALA A 42 -4.20 7.35 2.40
N SER A 43 -5.32 6.65 2.58
CA SER A 43 -6.04 6.63 3.85
C SER A 43 -5.33 5.76 4.89
N ASN A 44 -5.36 6.20 6.15
CA ASN A 44 -4.99 5.32 7.26
C ASN A 44 -5.98 4.17 7.37
N LYS A 45 -5.52 3.02 7.87
CA LYS A 45 -6.39 1.88 8.13
C LYS A 45 -6.13 1.26 9.49
N THR A 46 -7.10 0.54 10.01
CA THR A 46 -6.92 -0.38 11.13
C THR A 46 -6.38 -1.71 10.60
N TYR A 47 -5.53 -2.37 11.38
CA TYR A 47 -4.96 -3.66 11.06
C TYR A 47 -6.06 -4.69 10.73
N ASP A 48 -5.97 -5.31 9.57
CA ASP A 48 -6.90 -6.29 9.01
C ASP A 48 -6.21 -7.48 8.34
N GLY A 49 -4.89 -7.62 8.55
CA GLY A 49 -4.10 -8.73 8.02
C GLY A 49 -3.67 -8.59 6.56
N ASN A 50 -4.04 -7.51 5.85
CA ASN A 50 -3.67 -7.32 4.44
C ASN A 50 -2.95 -5.98 4.20
N THR A 51 -2.38 -5.82 3.00
CA THR A 51 -1.65 -4.61 2.60
C THR A 51 -2.46 -3.65 1.74
N VAL A 52 -3.69 -3.99 1.35
CA VAL A 52 -4.52 -3.13 0.49
C VAL A 52 -4.85 -1.83 1.20
N VAL A 53 -4.78 -0.71 0.48
CA VAL A 53 -5.10 0.63 0.98
C VAL A 53 -5.98 1.39 -0.01
N THR A 54 -6.85 2.24 0.51
CA THR A 54 -7.63 3.16 -0.32
C THR A 54 -6.81 4.40 -0.61
N LEU A 55 -6.66 4.73 -1.90
CA LEU A 55 -6.06 5.98 -2.35
C LEU A 55 -7.11 7.06 -2.54
N ASP A 56 -6.74 8.29 -2.24
CA ASP A 56 -7.50 9.48 -2.60
C ASP A 56 -6.81 10.18 -3.78
N LEU A 57 -7.52 10.24 -4.89
CA LEU A 57 -7.08 10.84 -6.15
C LEU A 57 -7.65 12.24 -6.36
N THR A 58 -8.49 12.77 -5.45
CA THR A 58 -9.15 14.08 -5.60
C THR A 58 -8.17 15.24 -5.64
N GLY A 59 -7.01 15.10 -4.97
CA GLY A 59 -5.92 16.06 -4.95
C GLY A 59 -4.89 15.90 -6.08
N THR A 60 -5.13 15.00 -7.05
CA THR A 60 -4.16 14.73 -8.11
C THR A 60 -3.89 15.97 -8.96
N SER A 61 -2.63 16.27 -9.15
CA SER A 61 -2.13 17.40 -9.95
C SER A 61 -1.34 16.89 -11.15
N TYR A 62 -1.58 17.49 -12.30
CA TYR A 62 -0.95 17.17 -13.58
C TYR A 62 -0.08 18.35 -14.04
N SER A 63 1.20 18.36 -13.66
CA SER A 63 2.14 19.40 -14.08
C SER A 63 2.63 19.13 -15.49
N GLY A 64 2.37 20.06 -16.42
CA GLY A 64 2.72 19.94 -17.82
C GLY A 64 1.54 19.58 -18.74
N LEU A 65 0.36 19.30 -18.21
CA LEU A 65 -0.84 19.07 -19.01
C LEU A 65 -1.20 20.31 -19.82
N VAL A 66 -1.54 20.13 -21.09
CA VAL A 66 -2.04 21.19 -21.97
C VAL A 66 -3.52 21.43 -21.65
N SER A 67 -3.93 22.67 -21.58
CA SER A 67 -5.33 23.03 -21.30
C SER A 67 -6.26 22.51 -22.39
N GLY A 68 -7.25 21.71 -22.01
CA GLY A 68 -8.22 21.10 -22.89
C GLY A 68 -7.92 19.65 -23.28
N ASP A 69 -6.72 19.15 -22.97
CA ASP A 69 -6.37 17.75 -23.21
C ASP A 69 -7.06 16.83 -22.19
N ASP A 70 -7.48 15.66 -22.68
CA ASP A 70 -8.13 14.61 -21.90
C ASP A 70 -7.09 13.57 -21.45
N VAL A 71 -6.73 13.65 -20.16
CA VAL A 71 -5.88 12.66 -19.47
C VAL A 71 -6.48 12.38 -18.10
N SER A 72 -6.77 11.12 -17.80
CA SER A 72 -7.30 10.67 -16.52
C SER A 72 -6.46 9.54 -15.94
N ILE A 73 -6.45 9.41 -14.60
CA ILE A 73 -5.71 8.42 -13.85
C ILE A 73 -6.66 7.43 -13.15
N SER A 74 -6.27 6.17 -13.11
CA SER A 74 -6.70 5.20 -12.12
C SER A 74 -5.48 4.63 -11.40
N ALA A 75 -5.59 4.40 -10.09
CA ALA A 75 -4.47 3.91 -9.31
C ALA A 75 -4.92 2.93 -8.23
N SER A 76 -4.04 2.00 -7.88
CA SER A 76 -4.16 1.11 -6.72
C SER A 76 -2.94 1.28 -5.83
N GLY A 77 -3.15 1.08 -4.50
CA GLY A 77 -2.10 1.23 -3.50
C GLY A 77 -1.93 -0.02 -2.65
N SER A 78 -0.71 -0.27 -2.23
CA SER A 78 -0.42 -1.31 -1.24
C SER A 78 0.65 -0.84 -0.26
N PHE A 79 0.45 -1.13 1.03
CA PHE A 79 1.50 -0.97 2.03
C PHE A 79 2.67 -1.92 1.75
N ASP A 80 3.87 -1.52 2.17
CA ASP A 80 5.09 -2.33 2.12
C ASP A 80 4.95 -3.66 2.88
N ASN A 81 4.21 -3.65 3.99
CA ASN A 81 3.83 -4.84 4.76
C ASN A 81 2.56 -4.56 5.58
N LYS A 82 1.92 -5.62 6.10
CA LYS A 82 0.66 -5.54 6.85
C LYS A 82 0.79 -5.02 8.29
N ASN A 83 2.01 -4.88 8.83
CA ASN A 83 2.22 -4.60 10.25
C ASN A 83 1.80 -3.19 10.64
N VAL A 84 1.35 -3.04 11.89
CA VAL A 84 1.06 -1.76 12.53
C VAL A 84 2.27 -0.83 12.48
N GLY A 85 2.04 0.44 12.19
CA GLY A 85 3.09 1.45 12.13
C GLY A 85 2.59 2.79 11.62
N THR A 86 3.36 3.82 11.88
CA THR A 86 3.11 5.20 11.43
C THR A 86 4.03 5.54 10.25
N GLY A 87 3.52 6.36 9.33
CA GLY A 87 4.30 6.81 8.18
C GLY A 87 4.79 5.67 7.27
N LYS A 88 4.04 4.57 7.20
CA LYS A 88 4.40 3.41 6.39
C LYS A 88 4.35 3.75 4.90
N THR A 89 5.29 3.20 4.15
CA THR A 89 5.30 3.38 2.70
C THR A 89 4.10 2.68 2.06
N VAL A 90 3.43 3.41 1.20
CA VAL A 90 2.40 2.91 0.29
C VAL A 90 2.95 3.00 -1.13
N ASN A 91 3.09 1.86 -1.79
CA ASN A 91 3.46 1.77 -3.20
C ASN A 91 2.21 2.03 -4.04
N ILE A 92 2.34 2.87 -5.06
CA ILE A 92 1.26 3.25 -5.97
C ILE A 92 1.53 2.62 -7.34
N SER A 93 0.51 1.98 -7.90
CA SER A 93 0.50 1.51 -9.29
C SER A 93 -0.57 2.28 -10.05
N SER A 94 -0.14 3.10 -11.01
CA SER A 94 -1.00 3.99 -11.79
C SER A 94 -1.21 3.48 -13.20
N SER A 95 -2.37 3.80 -13.77
CA SER A 95 -2.64 3.66 -15.20
C SER A 95 -3.37 4.89 -15.70
N TYR A 96 -3.14 5.25 -16.95
CA TYR A 96 -3.65 6.47 -17.57
C TYR A 96 -4.54 6.16 -18.75
N SER A 97 -5.57 6.98 -18.93
CA SER A 97 -6.51 6.90 -20.04
C SER A 97 -6.92 8.31 -20.49
N GLY A 98 -7.53 8.39 -21.65
CA GLY A 98 -7.96 9.64 -22.28
C GLY A 98 -7.44 9.72 -23.72
N SER A 99 -8.07 10.57 -24.55
CA SER A 99 -7.75 10.71 -25.97
C SER A 99 -6.34 11.25 -26.21
N ASP A 100 -5.78 11.99 -25.25
CA ASP A 100 -4.54 12.73 -25.44
C ASP A 100 -3.34 12.13 -24.69
N VAL A 101 -3.54 11.02 -23.95
CA VAL A 101 -2.49 10.40 -23.12
C VAL A 101 -1.23 10.04 -23.93
N GLY A 102 -1.39 9.65 -25.21
CA GLY A 102 -0.28 9.30 -26.10
C GLY A 102 0.65 10.46 -26.45
N ASN A 103 0.24 11.71 -26.17
CA ASN A 103 1.03 12.91 -26.43
C ASN A 103 2.01 13.23 -25.27
N TYR A 104 2.01 12.43 -24.19
CA TYR A 104 2.78 12.69 -22.99
C TYR A 104 3.76 11.59 -22.63
N SER A 105 4.89 12.00 -22.07
CA SER A 105 5.82 11.14 -21.33
C SER A 105 5.54 11.35 -19.84
N ILE A 106 4.90 10.36 -19.19
CA ILE A 106 4.36 10.51 -17.84
C ILE A 106 5.39 10.07 -16.80
N THR A 107 5.57 10.90 -15.77
CA THR A 107 6.31 10.58 -14.56
C THR A 107 5.32 10.42 -13.42
N ASP A 108 5.25 9.21 -12.85
CA ASP A 108 4.32 8.83 -11.80
C ASP A 108 4.76 9.31 -10.40
N GLN A 109 3.77 9.50 -9.52
CA GLN A 109 4.01 9.44 -8.09
C GLN A 109 4.07 7.97 -7.65
N ALA A 110 5.27 7.44 -7.46
CA ALA A 110 5.47 6.01 -7.17
C ALA A 110 5.05 5.61 -5.75
N THR A 111 5.08 6.54 -4.79
CA THR A 111 4.81 6.25 -3.37
C THR A 111 4.09 7.39 -2.66
N THR A 112 3.43 7.05 -1.56
CA THR A 112 2.92 7.97 -0.54
C THR A 112 3.08 7.31 0.83
N THR A 113 2.54 7.91 1.90
CA THR A 113 2.59 7.32 3.24
C THR A 113 1.22 7.34 3.91
N ALA A 114 0.96 6.32 4.76
CA ALA A 114 -0.21 6.26 5.61
C ALA A 114 0.10 5.40 6.86
N ASN A 115 -0.84 5.34 7.81
CA ASN A 115 -0.67 4.58 9.04
C ASN A 115 -1.51 3.30 9.03
N ILE A 116 -0.98 2.24 9.63
CA ILE A 116 -1.76 1.08 10.06
C ILE A 116 -1.83 1.14 11.58
N THR A 117 -3.02 1.31 12.14
CA THR A 117 -3.27 1.32 13.59
C THR A 117 -3.64 -0.08 14.08
N ALA A 118 -3.34 -0.38 15.34
CA ALA A 118 -3.70 -1.66 15.93
C ALA A 118 -5.24 -1.86 15.93
N SER A 119 -5.67 -3.11 15.77
CA SER A 119 -7.07 -3.48 15.99
C SER A 119 -7.40 -3.29 17.48
N VAL A 120 -8.46 -2.54 17.77
CA VAL A 120 -8.94 -2.32 19.14
C VAL A 120 -9.76 -3.49 19.68
N SER A 121 -10.09 -4.48 18.86
CA SER A 121 -10.70 -5.74 19.30
C SER A 121 -9.66 -6.52 20.09
N GLY A 122 -9.70 -6.40 21.43
CA GLY A 122 -8.76 -7.10 22.31
C GLY A 122 -8.85 -8.61 22.11
N ILE A 123 -7.71 -9.29 22.17
CA ILE A 123 -7.66 -10.76 22.16
C ILE A 123 -8.22 -11.25 23.50
N THR A 124 -9.21 -12.13 23.45
CA THR A 124 -9.72 -12.83 24.62
C THR A 124 -9.15 -14.25 24.67
N VAL A 125 -8.60 -14.62 25.82
CA VAL A 125 -8.04 -15.96 26.08
C VAL A 125 -8.97 -16.71 27.00
N ARG A 126 -9.26 -17.98 26.69
CA ARG A 126 -10.14 -18.87 27.46
C ARG A 126 -9.54 -20.25 27.54
N GLY A 127 -10.10 -21.11 28.42
CA GLY A 127 -9.79 -22.53 28.50
C GLY A 127 -8.60 -22.88 29.42
N ILE A 128 -8.08 -21.91 30.20
CA ILE A 128 -7.05 -22.20 31.22
C ILE A 128 -7.74 -22.69 32.49
N THR A 129 -7.32 -23.84 33.01
CA THR A 129 -7.77 -24.37 34.29
C THR A 129 -6.60 -24.66 35.22
N ALA A 130 -6.84 -24.79 36.51
CA ALA A 130 -5.81 -25.09 37.49
C ALA A 130 -6.10 -26.42 38.16
N SER A 131 -5.06 -27.23 38.38
CA SER A 131 -5.15 -28.49 39.05
C SER A 131 -5.16 -28.33 40.59
N ASN A 132 -5.86 -29.23 41.29
CA ASN A 132 -5.73 -29.34 42.72
C ASN A 132 -4.31 -29.79 43.09
N LYS A 133 -3.82 -29.39 44.26
CA LYS A 133 -2.54 -29.87 44.78
C LYS A 133 -2.64 -30.25 46.24
N THR A 134 -1.76 -31.15 46.67
CA THR A 134 -1.51 -31.41 48.09
C THR A 134 -0.65 -30.30 48.68
N TYR A 135 -0.87 -29.97 49.96
CA TYR A 135 -0.07 -28.94 50.65
C TYR A 135 1.43 -29.30 50.65
N ASP A 136 2.22 -28.37 50.15
CA ASP A 136 3.67 -28.48 50.00
C ASP A 136 4.44 -27.25 50.52
N GLY A 137 3.74 -26.34 51.21
CA GLY A 137 4.33 -25.13 51.77
C GLY A 137 4.51 -23.98 50.79
N ASN A 138 4.22 -24.16 49.47
CA ASN A 138 4.33 -23.11 48.48
C ASN A 138 2.96 -22.79 47.82
N ASN A 139 2.85 -21.70 47.07
CA ASN A 139 1.63 -21.24 46.43
C ASN A 139 1.64 -21.40 44.90
N SER A 140 2.63 -22.09 44.30
CA SER A 140 2.62 -22.32 42.86
C SER A 140 1.43 -23.23 42.47
N ALA A 141 0.80 -22.93 41.34
CA ALA A 141 -0.30 -23.68 40.77
C ALA A 141 0.10 -24.27 39.42
N THR A 142 -0.21 -25.58 39.22
CA THR A 142 -0.10 -26.21 37.92
C THR A 142 -1.33 -25.85 37.10
N LEU A 143 -1.11 -25.25 35.92
CA LEU A 143 -2.16 -24.93 34.99
C LEU A 143 -2.28 -26.01 33.90
N ASP A 144 -3.52 -26.31 33.53
CA ASP A 144 -3.83 -27.03 32.30
C ASP A 144 -4.18 -26.02 31.20
N THR A 145 -3.39 -26.04 30.16
CA THR A 145 -3.51 -25.11 29.01
C THR A 145 -3.86 -25.85 27.72
N SER A 146 -4.24 -27.13 27.79
CA SER A 146 -4.54 -27.98 26.63
C SER A 146 -5.75 -27.50 25.82
N ASN A 147 -6.66 -26.76 26.45
CA ASN A 147 -7.88 -26.23 25.84
C ASN A 147 -7.83 -24.70 25.66
N VAL A 148 -6.64 -24.10 25.66
CA VAL A 148 -6.52 -22.64 25.44
C VAL A 148 -7.01 -22.28 24.06
N SER A 149 -7.88 -21.28 24.02
CA SER A 149 -8.41 -20.70 22.78
C SER A 149 -8.28 -19.19 22.81
N TYR A 150 -8.03 -18.63 21.63
CA TYR A 150 -7.92 -17.19 21.40
C TYR A 150 -9.08 -16.74 20.51
N SER A 151 -9.72 -15.64 20.86
CA SER A 151 -10.74 -14.99 20.02
C SER A 151 -10.42 -13.52 19.84
N GLY A 152 -10.83 -12.93 18.71
CA GLY A 152 -10.50 -11.55 18.34
C GLY A 152 -9.23 -11.41 17.51
N LEU A 153 -8.60 -12.53 17.11
CA LEU A 153 -7.50 -12.53 16.15
C LEU A 153 -8.01 -12.19 14.74
N VAL A 154 -7.18 -11.52 13.97
CA VAL A 154 -7.38 -11.37 12.53
C VAL A 154 -7.02 -12.70 11.86
N GLU A 155 -7.79 -13.08 10.82
CA GLU A 155 -7.57 -14.33 10.09
C GLU A 155 -6.14 -14.40 9.54
N GLY A 156 -5.48 -15.54 9.78
CA GLY A 156 -4.10 -15.79 9.37
C GLY A 156 -3.04 -15.30 10.36
N ASP A 157 -3.45 -14.71 11.49
CA ASP A 157 -2.50 -14.40 12.57
C ASP A 157 -2.40 -15.57 13.55
N ASP A 158 -1.19 -15.83 14.02
CA ASP A 158 -0.91 -16.84 15.05
C ASP A 158 -0.34 -16.18 16.31
N VAL A 159 -0.94 -16.50 17.44
CA VAL A 159 -0.54 -15.99 18.77
C VAL A 159 -0.33 -17.17 19.72
N THR A 160 0.83 -17.25 20.32
CA THR A 160 1.12 -18.20 21.38
C THR A 160 1.23 -17.49 22.72
N GLY A 161 0.69 -18.14 23.77
CA GLY A 161 0.77 -17.66 25.14
C GLY A 161 1.53 -18.63 26.03
N SER A 162 2.32 -18.08 26.96
CA SER A 162 2.84 -18.83 28.10
C SER A 162 2.17 -18.34 29.38
N PHE A 163 1.85 -19.28 30.26
CA PHE A 163 1.02 -19.04 31.44
C PHE A 163 1.66 -19.61 32.69
N SER A 164 1.59 -18.87 33.80
CA SER A 164 1.97 -19.36 35.13
C SER A 164 0.87 -19.04 36.13
N GLY A 165 0.67 -19.89 37.10
CA GLY A 165 -0.38 -19.76 38.10
C GLY A 165 0.17 -19.70 39.52
N THR A 166 -0.48 -18.90 40.36
CA THR A 166 -0.20 -18.85 41.81
C THR A 166 -1.49 -18.81 42.62
N PHE A 167 -1.62 -19.70 43.60
CA PHE A 167 -2.71 -19.62 44.57
C PHE A 167 -2.62 -18.35 45.38
N SER A 168 -3.74 -17.83 45.84
CA SER A 168 -3.82 -16.63 46.68
C SER A 168 -3.00 -16.71 47.96
N ASN A 169 -2.77 -17.91 48.51
CA ASN A 169 -1.83 -18.22 49.60
C ASN A 169 -1.56 -19.72 49.62
N ALA A 170 -0.56 -20.18 50.40
CA ALA A 170 -0.16 -21.59 50.49
C ALA A 170 -1.04 -22.43 51.43
N ASN A 171 -1.95 -21.87 52.20
CA ASN A 171 -2.74 -22.58 53.19
C ASN A 171 -3.76 -23.53 52.58
N VAL A 172 -4.10 -24.62 53.30
CA VAL A 172 -5.18 -25.52 52.93
C VAL A 172 -6.51 -24.80 52.83
N GLY A 173 -7.31 -25.13 51.83
CA GLY A 173 -8.65 -24.55 51.62
C GLY A 173 -9.28 -25.03 50.30
N SER A 174 -10.61 -24.91 50.21
CA SER A 174 -11.38 -25.21 49.00
C SER A 174 -11.66 -23.92 48.20
N ASN A 175 -11.86 -24.09 46.87
CA ASN A 175 -12.20 -22.99 45.96
C ASN A 175 -11.26 -21.78 46.05
N LYS A 176 -9.98 -22.03 46.18
CA LYS A 176 -8.96 -20.98 46.27
C LYS A 176 -8.77 -20.33 44.90
N THR A 177 -8.67 -19.01 44.90
CA THR A 177 -8.32 -18.26 43.67
C THR A 177 -6.91 -18.58 43.24
N VAL A 178 -6.75 -18.85 41.94
CA VAL A 178 -5.45 -18.92 41.27
C VAL A 178 -5.30 -17.68 40.40
N ASN A 179 -4.30 -16.87 40.68
CA ASN A 179 -3.90 -15.74 39.84
C ASN A 179 -3.07 -16.28 38.67
N ILE A 180 -3.42 -15.88 37.46
CA ILE A 180 -2.72 -16.29 36.24
C ILE A 180 -1.91 -15.10 35.73
N SER A 181 -0.62 -15.30 35.52
CA SER A 181 0.25 -14.40 34.78
C SER A 181 0.48 -14.96 33.38
N SER A 182 0.41 -14.11 32.38
CA SER A 182 0.55 -14.51 30.98
C SER A 182 1.51 -13.60 30.23
N SER A 183 2.21 -14.17 29.28
CA SER A 183 2.95 -13.45 28.24
C SER A 183 2.58 -14.03 26.87
N TYR A 184 2.53 -13.16 25.86
CA TYR A 184 2.11 -13.54 24.53
C TYR A 184 3.21 -13.19 23.53
N SER A 185 3.39 -14.06 22.53
CA SER A 185 4.21 -13.81 21.36
C SER A 185 3.37 -13.99 20.10
N CYS A 186 3.51 -13.07 19.16
CA CYS A 186 2.95 -13.21 17.83
C CYS A 186 4.05 -13.77 16.91
N LEU A 187 3.82 -14.90 16.29
CA LEU A 187 4.71 -15.41 15.26
C LEU A 187 4.45 -14.61 13.99
N LEU A 188 5.39 -13.75 13.64
CA LEU A 188 5.38 -13.10 12.34
C LEU A 188 5.69 -14.19 11.28
N TYR A 189 4.66 -14.63 10.55
CA TYR A 189 4.88 -15.51 9.42
C TYR A 189 5.55 -14.69 8.30
N THR A 190 6.86 -14.68 8.27
CA THR A 190 7.61 -14.27 7.08
C THR A 190 7.50 -15.46 6.11
N SER A 191 6.56 -15.37 5.16
CA SER A 191 6.62 -16.27 4.01
C SER A 191 7.84 -15.84 3.19
N ASP A 192 8.95 -16.45 3.48
CA ASP A 192 10.13 -16.42 2.61
C ASP A 192 9.85 -17.34 1.42
N ALA A 193 9.05 -16.83 0.47
CA ALA A 193 8.80 -17.47 -0.80
C ALA A 193 9.88 -17.04 -1.81
N ALA A 194 11.13 -17.26 -1.47
CA ALA A 194 12.22 -17.02 -2.40
C ALA A 194 13.40 -17.98 -2.11
N ASP A 195 13.18 -19.28 -2.15
CA ASP A 195 14.26 -20.22 -2.45
C ASP A 195 13.71 -21.62 -2.80
N ASP A 196 13.10 -21.76 -3.96
CA ASP A 196 12.95 -23.07 -4.60
C ASP A 196 13.00 -22.91 -6.12
N ILE A 197 14.20 -22.62 -6.63
CA ILE A 197 14.52 -22.84 -8.04
C ILE A 197 15.41 -24.09 -8.09
N PRO A 198 14.90 -25.24 -8.53
CA PRO A 198 15.75 -26.41 -8.77
C PRO A 198 16.70 -26.13 -9.94
N ARG A 199 17.97 -26.39 -9.72
CA ARG A 199 19.01 -26.42 -10.74
C ARG A 199 18.83 -27.60 -11.68
#